data_bb91f3895bdb350a4febbd2642a9985b
#
_entry.id   bb91f3895bdb350a4febbd2642a9985b
#
_cell.length_a   1.000
_cell.length_b   1.000
_cell.length_c   1.000
_cell.angle_alpha   90.00
_cell.angle_beta   90.00
_cell.angle_gamma   90.00
#
_symmetry.space_group_name_H-M   'P 1'
#
loop_
_entity.id
_entity.type
_entity.pdbx_description
1 polymer ?
#
loop_
_entity_poly.entity_id
_entity_poly.type
_entity_poly.pdbx_seq_one_letter_code
_entity_poly.pdbx_strand_id
1 'polypeptide(L)'
;MTRIKLSDNGISPFEKLIGHNKIVLEKWTELEIALFTGTKLDKNLLEQVRRTIAFENECEYCMVKAGKPNFDSNQKRINTATAFAQLFAIDHKLINDSHFDILREEFTEKEISELCSFISFITACQKLGRIYNLTEEFQINKTITMTELNKTKMQ
;
A
#
# COMPACT_ATOMS: atom_id res chain seq x y z
N MET A 1 -2.00 18.85 8.86
CA MET A 1 -0.55 19.22 8.76
C MET A 1 0.31 18.01 9.12
N THR A 2 1.37 17.75 8.35
CA THR A 2 2.33 16.65 8.62
C THR A 2 3.22 16.97 9.82
N ARG A 3 3.70 15.93 10.54
CA ARG A 3 4.56 16.10 11.74
C ARG A 3 5.97 16.58 11.41
N ILE A 4 6.43 16.39 10.19
CA ILE A 4 7.67 16.97 9.65
C ILE A 4 7.37 17.72 8.37
N LYS A 5 8.21 18.67 7.99
CA LYS A 5 8.07 19.40 6.72
C LYS A 5 8.27 18.47 5.53
N LEU A 6 7.59 18.75 4.43
CA LEU A 6 7.84 18.08 3.17
C LEU A 6 9.17 18.54 2.58
N SER A 7 9.97 17.60 2.07
CA SER A 7 11.20 17.90 1.33
C SER A 7 10.87 18.34 -0.10
N ASP A 8 11.86 18.85 -0.82
CA ASP A 8 11.74 19.18 -2.26
C ASP A 8 11.89 17.93 -3.15
N ASN A 9 12.34 16.80 -2.59
CA ASN A 9 12.51 15.55 -3.34
C ASN A 9 11.25 14.70 -3.29
N GLY A 10 10.86 14.14 -4.43
CA GLY A 10 9.67 13.33 -4.59
C GLY A 10 8.51 14.08 -5.24
N ILE A 11 7.51 13.32 -5.72
CA ILE A 11 6.33 13.84 -6.42
C ILE A 11 5.13 13.88 -5.46
N SER A 12 4.85 12.77 -4.81
CA SER A 12 3.74 12.67 -3.86
C SER A 12 4.12 13.21 -2.48
N PRO A 13 3.14 13.62 -1.66
CA PRO A 13 3.40 14.00 -0.27
C PRO A 13 4.15 12.92 0.52
N PHE A 14 3.85 11.66 0.29
CA PHE A 14 4.54 10.53 0.92
C PHE A 14 6.01 10.48 0.52
N GLU A 15 6.30 10.55 -0.79
CA GLU A 15 7.68 10.59 -1.29
C GLU A 15 8.46 11.78 -0.74
N LYS A 16 7.84 12.94 -0.63
CA LYS A 16 8.46 14.13 -0.05
C LYS A 16 8.81 13.97 1.44
N LEU A 17 8.06 13.16 2.17
CA LEU A 17 8.40 12.84 3.58
C LEU A 17 9.60 11.91 3.69
N ILE A 18 9.73 10.92 2.78
CA ILE A 18 10.90 10.03 2.71
C ILE A 18 12.09 10.75 2.06
N GLY A 19 11.81 11.68 1.15
CA GLY A 19 12.78 12.37 0.30
C GLY A 19 13.74 13.31 1.01
N HIS A 20 13.63 13.50 2.32
CA HIS A 20 14.68 14.14 3.12
C HIS A 20 16.03 13.43 2.95
N ASN A 21 16.02 12.12 2.72
CA ASN A 21 17.17 11.39 2.24
C ASN A 21 16.88 10.87 0.82
N LYS A 22 17.50 11.52 -0.17
CA LYS A 22 17.30 11.22 -1.58
C LYS A 22 17.66 9.77 -1.94
N ILE A 23 18.71 9.22 -1.34
CA ILE A 23 19.14 7.83 -1.59
C ILE A 23 18.09 6.85 -1.06
N VAL A 24 17.53 7.10 0.13
CA VAL A 24 16.47 6.28 0.69
C VAL A 24 15.22 6.33 -0.21
N LEU A 25 14.80 7.51 -0.65
CA LEU A 25 13.66 7.65 -1.56
C LEU A 25 13.88 6.85 -2.85
N GLU A 26 15.06 6.96 -3.46
CA GLU A 26 15.40 6.24 -4.69
C GLU A 26 15.27 4.72 -4.51
N LYS A 27 15.89 4.17 -3.47
CA LYS A 27 15.84 2.72 -3.19
C LYS A 27 14.46 2.25 -2.75
N TRP A 28 13.70 3.07 -2.06
CA TRP A 28 12.30 2.81 -1.71
C TRP A 28 11.43 2.70 -2.98
N THR A 29 11.59 3.63 -3.90
CA THR A 29 10.87 3.64 -5.17
C THR A 29 11.24 2.45 -6.05
N GLU A 30 12.54 2.10 -6.13
CA GLU A 30 13.00 0.92 -6.84
C GLU A 30 12.38 -0.37 -6.26
N LEU A 31 12.33 -0.50 -4.94
CA LEU A 31 11.71 -1.64 -4.27
C LEU A 31 10.19 -1.69 -4.54
N GLU A 32 9.51 -0.55 -4.47
CA GLU A 32 8.08 -0.45 -4.80
C GLU A 32 7.81 -0.97 -6.22
N ILE A 33 8.55 -0.48 -7.20
CA ILE A 33 8.43 -0.92 -8.59
C ILE A 33 8.65 -2.43 -8.69
N ALA A 34 9.70 -2.96 -8.06
CA ALA A 34 10.00 -4.39 -8.10
C ALA A 34 8.87 -5.24 -7.50
N LEU A 35 8.28 -4.81 -6.40
CA LEU A 35 7.18 -5.54 -5.74
C LEU A 35 5.88 -5.51 -6.56
N PHE A 36 5.60 -4.44 -7.29
CA PHE A 36 4.40 -4.35 -8.12
C PHE A 36 4.55 -4.95 -9.52
N THR A 37 5.76 -4.99 -10.07
CA THR A 37 6.00 -5.38 -11.47
C THR A 37 6.82 -6.66 -11.62
N GLY A 38 7.62 -7.01 -10.63
CA GLY A 38 8.51 -8.18 -10.64
C GLY A 38 7.86 -9.48 -10.13
N THR A 39 6.58 -9.45 -9.81
CA THR A 39 5.83 -10.61 -9.30
C THR A 39 4.90 -11.21 -10.36
N LYS A 40 4.55 -12.49 -10.17
CA LYS A 40 3.49 -13.17 -10.92
C LYS A 40 2.12 -13.10 -10.21
N LEU A 41 2.06 -12.52 -9.01
CA LEU A 41 0.81 -12.31 -8.32
C LEU A 41 -0.08 -11.35 -9.14
N ASP A 42 -1.36 -11.67 -9.18
CA ASP A 42 -2.35 -10.87 -9.90
C ASP A 42 -2.45 -9.45 -9.36
N LYS A 43 -2.53 -8.46 -10.26
CA LYS A 43 -2.58 -7.04 -9.86
C LYS A 43 -3.80 -6.70 -9.02
N ASN A 44 -4.96 -7.34 -9.29
CA ASN A 44 -6.16 -7.12 -8.49
C ASN A 44 -5.98 -7.72 -7.09
N LEU A 45 -5.33 -8.89 -6.96
CA LEU A 45 -5.00 -9.48 -5.66
C LEU A 45 -4.13 -8.52 -4.84
N LEU A 46 -3.05 -8.01 -5.42
CA LEU A 46 -2.17 -7.04 -4.73
C LEU A 46 -2.92 -5.78 -4.32
N GLU A 47 -3.82 -5.28 -5.19
CA GLU A 47 -4.63 -4.11 -4.90
C GLU A 47 -5.63 -4.37 -3.76
N GLN A 48 -6.32 -5.52 -3.73
CA GLN A 48 -7.23 -5.86 -2.63
C GLN A 48 -6.48 -6.04 -1.31
N VAL A 49 -5.30 -6.64 -1.32
CA VAL A 49 -4.41 -6.72 -0.15
C VAL A 49 -4.06 -5.31 0.35
N ARG A 50 -3.58 -4.43 -0.53
CA ARG A 50 -3.21 -3.06 -0.20
C ARG A 50 -4.37 -2.26 0.41
N ARG A 51 -5.57 -2.40 -0.16
CA ARG A 51 -6.80 -1.75 0.33
C ARG A 51 -7.18 -2.26 1.71
N THR A 52 -7.16 -3.58 1.91
CA THR A 52 -7.51 -4.20 3.19
C THR A 52 -6.63 -3.70 4.32
N ILE A 53 -5.31 -3.77 4.15
CA ILE A 53 -4.39 -3.38 5.23
C ILE A 53 -4.29 -1.87 5.45
N ALA A 54 -4.75 -1.03 4.50
CA ALA A 54 -4.82 0.42 4.72
C ALA A 54 -5.77 0.78 5.86
N PHE A 55 -6.87 0.05 6.03
CA PHE A 55 -7.81 0.21 7.13
C PHE A 55 -7.23 -0.28 8.44
N GLU A 56 -6.55 -1.43 8.45
CA GLU A 56 -5.94 -1.99 9.66
C GLU A 56 -4.77 -1.13 10.17
N ASN A 57 -4.01 -0.52 9.28
CA ASN A 57 -2.92 0.40 9.63
C ASN A 57 -3.38 1.85 9.86
N GLU A 58 -4.69 2.13 9.77
CA GLU A 58 -5.31 3.44 10.00
C GLU A 58 -4.63 4.59 9.22
N CYS A 59 -4.24 4.33 7.98
CA CYS A 59 -3.61 5.34 7.12
C CYS A 59 -4.68 6.03 6.26
N GLU A 60 -5.22 7.17 6.73
CA GLU A 60 -6.27 7.93 6.03
C GLU A 60 -5.87 8.26 4.58
N TYR A 61 -4.67 8.77 4.36
CA TYR A 61 -4.11 9.02 3.03
C TYR A 61 -4.14 7.76 2.14
N CYS A 62 -3.79 6.60 2.71
CA CYS A 62 -3.74 5.34 2.00
C CYS A 62 -5.14 4.80 1.71
N MET A 63 -6.09 4.95 2.64
CA MET A 63 -7.49 4.54 2.46
C MET A 63 -8.12 5.32 1.31
N VAL A 64 -7.95 6.63 1.26
CA VAL A 64 -8.49 7.47 0.19
C VAL A 64 -7.82 7.19 -1.15
N LYS A 65 -6.49 7.02 -1.16
CA LYS A 65 -5.73 6.70 -2.38
C LYS A 65 -6.10 5.34 -2.97
N ALA A 66 -6.33 4.34 -2.11
CA ALA A 66 -6.61 2.96 -2.53
C ALA A 66 -8.11 2.69 -2.76
N GLY A 67 -8.97 3.36 -2.02
CA GLY A 67 -10.38 3.04 -1.94
C GLY A 67 -10.68 1.83 -1.05
N LYS A 68 -11.96 1.47 -0.96
CA LYS A 68 -12.40 0.32 -0.15
C LYS A 68 -12.04 -1.00 -0.83
N PRO A 69 -11.72 -2.05 -0.05
CA PRO A 69 -11.59 -3.39 -0.60
C PRO A 69 -12.94 -3.87 -1.15
N ASN A 70 -12.89 -4.66 -2.21
CA ASN A 70 -14.05 -5.33 -2.78
C ASN A 70 -13.89 -6.84 -2.56
N PHE A 71 -14.75 -7.41 -1.74
CA PHE A 71 -14.74 -8.84 -1.45
C PHE A 71 -15.77 -9.57 -2.31
N ASP A 72 -15.29 -10.58 -3.03
CA ASP A 72 -16.11 -11.52 -3.78
C ASP A 72 -15.83 -12.92 -3.24
N SER A 73 -16.86 -13.60 -2.74
CA SER A 73 -16.75 -14.95 -2.16
C SER A 73 -16.22 -15.99 -3.14
N ASN A 74 -16.34 -15.75 -4.45
CA ASN A 74 -15.85 -16.67 -5.49
C ASN A 74 -14.34 -16.53 -5.77
N GLN A 75 -13.68 -15.53 -5.21
CA GLN A 75 -12.25 -15.25 -5.44
C GLN A 75 -11.37 -15.80 -4.30
N LYS A 76 -11.31 -17.15 -4.17
CA LYS A 76 -10.63 -17.82 -3.05
C LYS A 76 -9.21 -17.31 -2.83
N ARG A 77 -8.39 -17.19 -3.89
CA ARG A 77 -7.00 -16.69 -3.77
C ARG A 77 -6.93 -15.29 -3.17
N ILE A 78 -7.79 -14.37 -3.62
CA ILE A 78 -7.82 -12.99 -3.10
C ILE A 78 -8.27 -12.99 -1.65
N ASN A 79 -9.32 -13.75 -1.32
CA ASN A 79 -9.84 -13.83 0.04
C ASN A 79 -8.80 -14.41 1.01
N THR A 80 -8.06 -15.44 0.60
CA THR A 80 -6.98 -16.03 1.39
C THR A 80 -5.84 -15.03 1.61
N ALA A 81 -5.41 -14.34 0.57
CA ALA A 81 -4.35 -13.35 0.67
C ALA A 81 -4.74 -12.15 1.54
N THR A 82 -5.97 -11.64 1.39
CA THR A 82 -6.46 -10.50 2.18
C THR A 82 -6.66 -10.86 3.64
N ALA A 83 -7.19 -12.05 3.95
CA ALA A 83 -7.34 -12.53 5.33
C ALA A 83 -5.97 -12.70 6.03
N PHE A 84 -5.00 -13.27 5.33
CA PHE A 84 -3.62 -13.36 5.85
C PHE A 84 -3.00 -11.99 6.07
N ALA A 85 -3.16 -11.08 5.11
CA ALA A 85 -2.65 -9.71 5.22
C ALA A 85 -3.29 -8.93 6.38
N GLN A 86 -4.58 -9.13 6.63
CA GLN A 86 -5.29 -8.55 7.75
C GLN A 86 -4.72 -9.04 9.08
N LEU A 87 -4.54 -10.34 9.26
CA LEU A 87 -3.92 -10.90 10.46
C LEU A 87 -2.48 -10.37 10.64
N PHE A 88 -1.71 -10.28 9.54
CA PHE A 88 -0.36 -9.73 9.57
C PHE A 88 -0.33 -8.29 10.08
N ALA A 89 -1.27 -7.46 9.66
CA ALA A 89 -1.36 -6.05 10.08
C ALA A 89 -1.84 -5.89 11.52
N ILE A 90 -2.80 -6.70 11.96
CA ILE A 90 -3.39 -6.63 13.30
C ILE A 90 -2.44 -7.20 14.35
N ASP A 91 -2.00 -8.43 14.19
CA ASP A 91 -1.05 -9.08 15.11
C ASP A 91 -0.26 -10.20 14.42
N HIS A 92 0.86 -9.85 13.81
CA HIS A 92 1.74 -10.79 13.12
C HIS A 92 2.28 -11.91 14.04
N LYS A 93 2.26 -11.74 15.36
CA LYS A 93 2.74 -12.76 16.32
C LYS A 93 1.79 -13.94 16.44
N LEU A 94 0.55 -13.80 16.01
CA LEU A 94 -0.41 -14.90 15.95
C LEU A 94 -0.21 -15.80 14.72
N ILE A 95 0.56 -15.36 13.73
CA ILE A 95 0.85 -16.15 12.53
C ILE A 95 1.70 -17.37 12.91
N ASN A 96 1.26 -18.54 12.49
CA ASN A 96 1.90 -19.82 12.73
C ASN A 96 1.82 -20.74 11.50
N ASP A 97 2.32 -21.96 11.60
CA ASP A 97 2.42 -22.90 10.47
C ASP A 97 1.06 -23.18 9.81
N SER A 98 -0.03 -23.25 10.57
CA SER A 98 -1.38 -23.50 10.04
C SER A 98 -1.81 -22.43 9.03
N HIS A 99 -1.41 -21.17 9.24
CA HIS A 99 -1.71 -20.09 8.30
C HIS A 99 -0.93 -20.24 6.99
N PHE A 100 0.32 -20.73 7.06
CA PHE A 100 1.10 -21.06 5.88
C PHE A 100 0.56 -22.30 5.15
N ASP A 101 0.01 -23.30 5.86
CA ASP A 101 -0.66 -24.44 5.23
C ASP A 101 -1.87 -23.98 4.41
N ILE A 102 -2.68 -23.04 4.95
CA ILE A 102 -3.79 -22.43 4.23
C ILE A 102 -3.30 -21.66 2.98
N LEU A 103 -2.20 -20.91 3.12
CA LEU A 103 -1.62 -20.22 1.95
C LEU A 103 -1.16 -21.19 0.87
N ARG A 104 -0.56 -22.33 1.24
CA ARG A 104 -0.09 -23.37 0.30
C ARG A 104 -1.20 -24.04 -0.50
N GLU A 105 -2.45 -23.96 -0.05
CA GLU A 105 -3.58 -24.43 -0.85
C GLU A 105 -3.79 -23.59 -2.12
N GLU A 106 -3.39 -22.32 -2.13
CA GLU A 106 -3.65 -21.35 -3.20
C GLU A 106 -2.39 -20.78 -3.85
N PHE A 107 -1.23 -20.87 -3.19
CA PHE A 107 0.01 -20.21 -3.59
C PHE A 107 1.21 -21.13 -3.53
N THR A 108 2.11 -20.99 -4.48
CA THR A 108 3.45 -21.59 -4.43
C THR A 108 4.33 -20.91 -3.37
N GLU A 109 5.40 -21.56 -2.93
CA GLU A 109 6.37 -20.98 -1.97
C GLU A 109 6.94 -19.63 -2.46
N LYS A 110 7.15 -19.52 -3.77
CA LYS A 110 7.61 -18.26 -4.38
C LYS A 110 6.54 -17.17 -4.22
N GLU A 111 5.30 -17.45 -4.55
CA GLU A 111 4.20 -16.49 -4.42
C GLU A 111 3.93 -16.10 -2.96
N ILE A 112 4.07 -17.04 -2.02
CA ILE A 112 3.98 -16.75 -0.58
C ILE A 112 5.07 -15.78 -0.16
N SER A 113 6.31 -16.01 -0.58
CA SER A 113 7.44 -15.11 -0.31
C SER A 113 7.20 -13.70 -0.90
N GLU A 114 6.73 -13.62 -2.15
CA GLU A 114 6.37 -12.37 -2.82
C GLU A 114 5.23 -11.64 -2.08
N LEU A 115 4.19 -12.37 -1.68
CA LEU A 115 3.05 -11.83 -0.93
C LEU A 115 3.48 -11.27 0.43
N CYS A 116 4.27 -12.02 1.20
CA CYS A 116 4.78 -11.57 2.50
C CYS A 116 5.67 -10.32 2.36
N SER A 117 6.52 -10.27 1.34
CA SER A 117 7.37 -9.11 1.05
C SER A 117 6.52 -7.89 0.68
N PHE A 118 5.50 -8.07 -0.15
CA PHE A 118 4.56 -7.01 -0.52
C PHE A 118 3.79 -6.49 0.70
N ILE A 119 3.20 -7.37 1.51
CA ILE A 119 2.46 -6.98 2.73
C ILE A 119 3.37 -6.18 3.67
N SER A 120 4.61 -6.64 3.88
CA SER A 120 5.57 -5.97 4.76
C SER A 120 5.90 -4.56 4.27
N PHE A 121 6.17 -4.40 2.98
CA PHE A 121 6.47 -3.11 2.37
C PHE A 121 5.28 -2.15 2.45
N ILE A 122 4.08 -2.61 2.07
CA ILE A 122 2.87 -1.79 2.11
C ILE A 122 2.52 -1.42 3.56
N THR A 123 2.67 -2.34 4.51
CA THR A 123 2.49 -2.04 5.94
C THR A 123 3.45 -0.94 6.40
N ALA A 124 4.72 -1.00 5.99
CA ALA A 124 5.68 0.06 6.31
C ALA A 124 5.26 1.41 5.71
N CYS A 125 4.84 1.44 4.43
CA CYS A 125 4.32 2.66 3.80
C CYS A 125 3.14 3.25 4.57
N GLN A 126 2.17 2.42 4.94
CA GLN A 126 0.95 2.85 5.61
C GLN A 126 1.22 3.33 7.04
N LYS A 127 2.07 2.63 7.79
CA LYS A 127 2.52 3.06 9.12
C LYS A 127 3.28 4.37 9.06
N LEU A 128 4.17 4.57 8.09
CA LEU A 128 4.83 5.85 7.86
C LEU A 128 3.81 6.96 7.55
N GLY A 129 2.84 6.70 6.67
CA GLY A 129 1.75 7.65 6.40
C GLY A 129 0.99 8.04 7.67
N ARG A 130 0.66 7.06 8.51
CA ARG A 130 -0.02 7.30 9.79
C ARG A 130 0.84 8.08 10.78
N ILE A 131 2.09 7.67 11.00
CA ILE A 131 3.00 8.36 11.95
C ILE A 131 3.41 9.75 11.48
N TYR A 132 3.47 10.02 10.18
CA TYR A 132 3.72 11.36 9.65
C TYR A 132 2.48 12.25 9.62
N ASN A 133 1.32 11.72 9.99
CA ASN A 133 0.03 12.41 9.93
C ASN A 133 -0.31 12.88 8.51
N LEU A 134 -0.13 11.99 7.53
CA LEU A 134 -0.69 12.16 6.20
C LEU A 134 -2.18 11.88 6.26
N THR A 135 -2.98 12.92 6.05
CA THR A 135 -4.44 12.88 6.07
C THR A 135 -5.02 12.88 4.66
N GLU A 136 -6.32 12.69 4.54
CA GLU A 136 -7.06 12.73 3.28
C GLU A 136 -6.93 14.07 2.53
N GLU A 137 -6.75 15.18 3.22
CA GLU A 137 -6.57 16.52 2.65
C GLU A 137 -5.49 16.56 1.56
N PHE A 138 -4.42 15.75 1.70
CA PHE A 138 -3.35 15.68 0.70
C PHE A 138 -3.77 15.00 -0.61
N GLN A 139 -4.88 14.25 -0.62
CA GLN A 139 -5.46 13.66 -1.83
C GLN A 139 -6.47 14.60 -2.49
N ILE A 140 -7.29 15.29 -1.69
CA ILE A 140 -8.31 16.24 -2.15
C ILE A 140 -7.66 17.39 -2.92
N ASN A 141 -6.58 17.97 -2.39
CA ASN A 141 -5.85 19.06 -3.04
C ASN A 141 -5.30 18.65 -4.42
N LYS A 142 -4.89 17.40 -4.60
CA LYS A 142 -4.42 16.89 -5.89
C LYS A 142 -5.53 16.85 -6.94
N THR A 143 -6.75 16.48 -6.52
CA THR A 143 -7.92 16.41 -7.41
C THR A 143 -8.34 17.83 -7.86
N ILE A 144 -8.33 18.80 -6.95
CA ILE A 144 -8.65 20.21 -7.26
C ILE A 144 -7.63 20.77 -8.26
N THR A 145 -6.33 20.59 -8.00
CA THR A 145 -5.26 21.07 -8.88
C THR A 145 -5.34 20.47 -10.28
N MET A 146 -5.67 19.19 -10.42
CA MET A 146 -5.85 18.55 -11.73
C MET A 146 -7.08 19.06 -12.47
N THR A 147 -8.15 19.39 -11.76
CA THR A 147 -9.37 19.96 -12.32
C THR A 147 -9.12 21.40 -12.81
N GLU A 148 -8.35 22.20 -12.08
CA GLU A 148 -7.96 23.55 -12.45
C GLU A 148 -7.03 23.55 -13.66
N LEU A 149 -6.02 22.68 -13.71
CA LEU A 149 -5.12 22.52 -14.85
C LEU A 149 -5.84 22.13 -16.14
N ASN A 150 -6.88 21.27 -16.04
CA ASN A 150 -7.68 20.88 -17.20
C ASN A 150 -8.58 22.02 -17.70
N LYS A 151 -9.09 22.89 -16.80
CA LYS A 151 -9.86 24.08 -17.21
C LYS A 151 -9.01 25.11 -17.94
N THR A 152 -7.74 25.28 -17.54
CA THR A 152 -6.81 26.22 -18.19
C THR A 152 -6.36 25.77 -19.60
N LYS A 153 -6.42 24.45 -19.87
CA LYS A 153 -6.08 23.92 -21.21
C LYS A 153 -7.26 23.93 -22.21
N MET A 154 -8.47 24.27 -21.77
CA MET A 154 -9.67 24.37 -22.60
C MET A 154 -10.08 25.81 -22.93
N GLN A 155 -9.28 26.79 -22.55
CA GLN A 155 -9.37 28.20 -22.96
C GLN A 155 -8.22 28.57 -23.90
#